data_cc69285fb1fc1b25b158f0b87528b7a6
#
_entry.id   cc69285fb1fc1b25b158f0b87528b7a6
#
_cell.length_a   1.000
_cell.length_b   1.000
_cell.length_c   1.000
_cell.angle_alpha   90.00
_cell.angle_beta   90.00
_cell.angle_gamma   90.00
#
_symmetry.space_group_name_H-M   'P 1'
#
loop_
_entity.id
_entity.type
_entity.pdbx_description
1 polymer ?
#
loop_
_entity_poly.entity_id
_entity_poly.type
_entity_poly.pdbx_seq_one_letter_code
_entity_poly.pdbx_strand_id
1 'polypeptide(L)'
;MTKIVVIIPAFNEENSIAHVIKDIPNIVKEIIVVSNNSTDNTEEMAKKAGATVLLEHQKGYGYACLKGMDYVAKQKEKPDIVVFLDGDYSDYPEELTKIIQPIIKDNIDFVVGARVKELREEGSMTGPQIFGNWLATSLMKLFFSSTFTDLGPFRAIKYNKLLELNMEDKTYGWTVEMQLKVLKQKLSYKEIPVNYRNRIGVSKVSGTVKGAIFAGVKILAWIFKYSFK
;
A
#
# COMPACT_ATOMS: atom_id res chain seq x y z
N MET A 1 -14.01 -12.92 -16.04
CA MET A 1 -12.70 -13.04 -15.36
C MET A 1 -12.51 -11.76 -14.55
N THR A 2 -12.16 -11.82 -13.27
CA THR A 2 -11.96 -10.65 -12.40
C THR A 2 -10.81 -9.80 -12.93
N LYS A 3 -11.04 -8.51 -13.13
CA LYS A 3 -10.03 -7.56 -13.60
C LYS A 3 -9.28 -6.96 -12.40
N ILE A 4 -7.99 -7.18 -12.34
CA ILE A 4 -7.13 -6.74 -11.25
C ILE A 4 -6.11 -5.76 -11.80
N VAL A 5 -5.95 -4.63 -11.13
CA VAL A 5 -4.93 -3.63 -11.42
C VAL A 5 -4.05 -3.44 -10.19
N VAL A 6 -2.74 -3.34 -10.40
CA VAL A 6 -1.76 -3.04 -9.34
C VAL A 6 -1.25 -1.61 -9.50
N ILE A 7 -1.26 -0.85 -8.42
CA ILE A 7 -0.67 0.49 -8.33
C ILE A 7 0.56 0.43 -7.43
N ILE A 8 1.71 0.83 -7.96
CA ILE A 8 3.00 0.82 -7.29
C ILE A 8 3.53 2.24 -7.21
N PRO A 9 3.42 2.93 -6.05
CA PRO A 9 4.15 4.17 -5.84
C PRO A 9 5.64 3.88 -5.74
N ALA A 10 6.47 4.59 -6.52
CA ALA A 10 7.91 4.39 -6.57
C ALA A 10 8.68 5.71 -6.48
N PHE A 11 9.76 5.73 -5.69
CA PHE A 11 10.68 6.86 -5.60
C PHE A 11 12.11 6.36 -5.46
N ASN A 12 12.90 6.46 -6.54
CA ASN A 12 14.28 5.98 -6.62
C ASN A 12 14.38 4.49 -6.27
N GLU A 13 13.73 3.66 -7.08
CA GLU A 13 13.66 2.20 -6.92
C GLU A 13 14.20 1.46 -8.17
N GLU A 14 15.19 2.04 -8.87
CA GLU A 14 15.77 1.48 -10.10
C GLU A 14 16.28 0.03 -9.95
N ASN A 15 16.76 -0.33 -8.74
CA ASN A 15 17.33 -1.65 -8.45
C ASN A 15 16.28 -2.70 -8.04
N SER A 16 15.06 -2.29 -7.70
CA SER A 16 14.02 -3.14 -7.14
C SER A 16 12.78 -3.26 -8.03
N ILE A 17 12.40 -2.19 -8.71
CA ILE A 17 11.10 -2.11 -9.39
C ILE A 17 10.90 -3.20 -10.45
N ALA A 18 11.96 -3.58 -11.19
CA ALA A 18 11.85 -4.63 -12.20
C ALA A 18 11.59 -6.01 -11.58
N HIS A 19 12.15 -6.30 -10.39
CA HIS A 19 11.89 -7.53 -9.65
C HIS A 19 10.43 -7.56 -9.16
N VAL A 20 9.94 -6.45 -8.59
CA VAL A 20 8.53 -6.34 -8.16
C VAL A 20 7.59 -6.65 -9.31
N ILE A 21 7.79 -6.01 -10.47
CA ILE A 21 6.91 -6.18 -11.64
C ILE A 21 6.95 -7.61 -12.15
N LYS A 22 8.14 -8.22 -12.22
CA LYS A 22 8.33 -9.58 -12.74
C LYS A 22 7.63 -10.65 -11.90
N ASP A 23 7.63 -10.46 -10.57
CA ASP A 23 7.07 -11.44 -9.64
C ASP A 23 5.55 -11.26 -9.42
N ILE A 24 4.94 -10.20 -9.97
CA ILE A 24 3.49 -10.04 -9.98
C ILE A 24 2.85 -11.13 -10.87
N PRO A 25 1.86 -11.90 -10.34
CA PRO A 25 1.22 -12.97 -11.10
C PRO A 25 0.52 -12.48 -12.39
N ASN A 26 0.54 -13.29 -13.44
CA ASN A 26 -0.05 -13.00 -14.76
C ASN A 26 -1.58 -12.82 -14.75
N ILE A 27 -2.25 -13.02 -13.62
CA ILE A 27 -3.69 -12.75 -13.45
C ILE A 27 -4.00 -11.24 -13.38
N VAL A 28 -2.97 -10.41 -13.16
CA VAL A 28 -3.07 -8.96 -13.13
C VAL A 28 -3.22 -8.42 -14.56
N LYS A 29 -4.24 -7.60 -14.77
CA LYS A 29 -4.54 -7.02 -16.09
C LYS A 29 -3.56 -5.92 -16.47
N GLU A 30 -3.18 -5.10 -15.49
CA GLU A 30 -2.29 -3.96 -15.69
C GLU A 30 -1.50 -3.64 -14.41
N ILE A 31 -0.23 -3.34 -14.58
CA ILE A 31 0.66 -2.86 -13.53
C ILE A 31 0.97 -1.39 -13.81
N ILE A 32 0.65 -0.53 -12.86
CA ILE A 32 0.82 0.92 -12.95
C ILE A 32 1.88 1.34 -11.94
N VAL A 33 3.03 1.74 -12.43
CA VAL A 33 4.09 2.33 -11.60
C VAL A 33 3.95 3.84 -11.64
N VAL A 34 3.83 4.46 -10.48
CA VAL A 34 3.79 5.91 -10.36
C VAL A 34 5.12 6.41 -9.82
N SER A 35 5.96 6.93 -10.70
CA SER A 35 7.23 7.56 -10.34
C SER A 35 6.96 8.88 -9.64
N ASN A 36 7.26 8.95 -8.35
CA ASN A 36 7.03 10.11 -7.51
C ASN A 36 8.27 11.00 -7.47
N ASN A 37 8.57 11.64 -8.60
CA ASN A 37 9.72 12.52 -8.76
C ASN A 37 11.08 11.77 -8.58
N SER A 38 11.21 10.56 -9.15
CA SER A 38 12.45 9.81 -9.15
C SER A 38 13.52 10.55 -9.98
N THR A 39 14.76 10.40 -9.55
CA THR A 39 15.94 11.02 -10.19
C THR A 39 16.93 9.98 -10.75
N ASP A 40 16.62 8.71 -10.58
CA ASP A 40 17.34 7.54 -11.08
C ASP A 40 16.62 6.90 -12.28
N ASN A 41 17.00 5.69 -12.67
CA ASN A 41 16.43 4.98 -13.80
C ASN A 41 15.13 4.23 -13.49
N THR A 42 14.43 4.53 -12.37
CA THR A 42 13.19 3.85 -11.96
C THR A 42 12.18 3.75 -13.09
N GLU A 43 11.95 4.85 -13.82
CA GLU A 43 10.95 4.91 -14.89
C GLU A 43 11.29 4.01 -16.08
N GLU A 44 12.58 4.04 -16.47
CA GLU A 44 13.07 3.23 -17.57
C GLU A 44 12.99 1.74 -17.23
N MET A 45 13.41 1.37 -16.02
CA MET A 45 13.36 -0.02 -15.53
C MET A 45 11.93 -0.54 -15.45
N ALA A 46 10.99 0.26 -14.95
CA ALA A 46 9.59 -0.10 -14.88
C ALA A 46 8.96 -0.29 -16.28
N LYS A 47 9.25 0.61 -17.24
CA LYS A 47 8.79 0.48 -18.63
C LYS A 47 9.34 -0.78 -19.29
N LYS A 48 10.63 -1.05 -19.14
CA LYS A 48 11.27 -2.27 -19.69
C LYS A 48 10.67 -3.55 -19.10
N ALA A 49 10.25 -3.52 -17.84
CA ALA A 49 9.61 -4.64 -17.18
C ALA A 49 8.10 -4.79 -17.56
N GLY A 50 7.55 -3.90 -18.40
CA GLY A 50 6.20 -4.02 -18.96
C GLY A 50 5.11 -3.25 -18.19
N ALA A 51 5.47 -2.37 -17.25
CA ALA A 51 4.48 -1.57 -16.55
C ALA A 51 4.07 -0.30 -17.32
N THR A 52 2.84 0.16 -17.10
CA THR A 52 2.41 1.53 -17.41
C THR A 52 3.06 2.47 -16.41
N VAL A 53 3.83 3.47 -16.88
CA VAL A 53 4.54 4.42 -16.01
C VAL A 53 3.88 5.78 -16.06
N LEU A 54 3.52 6.30 -14.88
CA LEU A 54 2.98 7.64 -14.67
C LEU A 54 3.98 8.49 -13.89
N LEU A 55 3.97 9.80 -14.15
CA LEU A 55 4.81 10.77 -13.43
C LEU A 55 3.97 11.58 -12.46
N GLU A 56 4.40 11.66 -11.21
CA GLU A 56 3.83 12.53 -10.20
C GLU A 56 4.94 13.43 -9.63
N HIS A 57 4.83 14.73 -9.88
CA HIS A 57 5.85 15.71 -9.50
C HIS A 57 5.73 16.19 -8.05
N GLN A 58 4.56 16.05 -7.43
CA GLN A 58 4.37 16.41 -6.04
C GLN A 58 4.85 15.28 -5.14
N LYS A 59 5.86 15.57 -4.30
CA LYS A 59 6.44 14.57 -3.39
C LYS A 59 5.44 14.09 -2.35
N GLY A 60 5.25 12.78 -2.26
CA GLY A 60 4.44 12.13 -1.25
C GLY A 60 3.83 10.82 -1.73
N TYR A 61 3.88 9.82 -0.88
CA TYR A 61 3.34 8.49 -1.16
C TYR A 61 1.86 8.53 -1.60
N GLY A 62 1.05 9.30 -0.86
CA GLY A 62 -0.37 9.46 -1.17
C GLY A 62 -0.61 10.15 -2.53
N TYR A 63 0.24 11.13 -2.92
CA TYR A 63 0.14 11.73 -4.25
C TYR A 63 0.32 10.69 -5.36
N ALA A 64 1.30 9.81 -5.21
CA ALA A 64 1.52 8.73 -6.18
C ALA A 64 0.34 7.76 -6.23
N CYS A 65 -0.19 7.35 -5.09
CA CYS A 65 -1.38 6.49 -5.03
C CYS A 65 -2.60 7.17 -5.67
N LEU A 66 -2.87 8.44 -5.35
CA LEU A 66 -3.97 9.21 -5.94
C LEU A 66 -3.82 9.37 -7.45
N LYS A 67 -2.60 9.59 -7.94
CA LYS A 67 -2.32 9.65 -9.39
C LYS A 67 -2.64 8.35 -10.10
N GLY A 68 -2.26 7.21 -9.52
CA GLY A 68 -2.60 5.89 -10.05
C GLY A 68 -4.11 5.66 -10.06
N MET A 69 -4.80 6.03 -8.97
CA MET A 69 -6.27 5.96 -8.88
C MET A 69 -6.97 6.82 -9.93
N ASP A 70 -6.52 8.07 -10.14
CA ASP A 70 -7.06 8.98 -11.15
C ASP A 70 -6.88 8.41 -12.56
N TYR A 71 -5.74 7.80 -12.85
CA TYR A 71 -5.51 7.11 -14.12
C TYR A 71 -6.51 5.96 -14.32
N VAL A 72 -6.68 5.10 -13.32
CA VAL A 72 -7.65 3.99 -13.37
C VAL A 72 -9.08 4.52 -13.54
N ALA A 73 -9.41 5.62 -12.87
CA ALA A 73 -10.73 6.25 -12.99
C ALA A 73 -11.04 6.79 -14.38
N LYS A 74 -10.02 7.09 -15.19
CA LYS A 74 -10.18 7.58 -16.58
C LYS A 74 -10.25 6.47 -17.63
N GLN A 75 -9.89 5.23 -17.27
CA GLN A 75 -9.99 4.10 -18.20
C GLN A 75 -11.45 3.80 -18.57
N LYS A 76 -11.69 3.34 -19.81
CA LYS A 76 -13.03 2.92 -20.25
C LYS A 76 -13.53 1.72 -19.44
N GLU A 77 -12.67 0.72 -19.28
CA GLU A 77 -12.98 -0.49 -18.54
C GLU A 77 -12.39 -0.41 -17.13
N LYS A 78 -13.26 -0.37 -16.13
CA LYS A 78 -12.86 -0.31 -14.73
C LYS A 78 -12.41 -1.70 -14.22
N PRO A 79 -11.43 -1.76 -13.31
CA PRO A 79 -11.10 -3.01 -12.63
C PRO A 79 -12.18 -3.38 -11.62
N ASP A 80 -12.18 -4.65 -11.23
CA ASP A 80 -12.97 -5.13 -10.08
C ASP A 80 -12.21 -4.90 -8.77
N ILE A 81 -10.87 -5.09 -8.81
CA ILE A 81 -9.98 -5.01 -7.65
C ILE A 81 -8.77 -4.14 -7.97
N VAL A 82 -8.43 -3.25 -7.05
CA VAL A 82 -7.18 -2.50 -7.05
C VAL A 82 -6.28 -3.02 -5.93
N VAL A 83 -5.04 -3.28 -6.26
CA VAL A 83 -3.99 -3.69 -5.33
C VAL A 83 -2.95 -2.58 -5.23
N PHE A 84 -2.53 -2.24 -4.01
CA PHE A 84 -1.39 -1.38 -3.75
C PHE A 84 -0.23 -2.23 -3.25
N LEU A 85 0.96 -1.96 -3.77
CA LEU A 85 2.19 -2.70 -3.47
C LEU A 85 3.36 -1.72 -3.53
N ASP A 86 4.33 -1.84 -2.61
CA ASP A 86 5.51 -0.99 -2.62
C ASP A 86 6.52 -1.41 -3.69
N GLY A 87 7.29 -0.43 -4.20
CA GLY A 87 8.28 -0.65 -5.27
C GLY A 87 9.65 -1.15 -4.81
N ASP A 88 9.88 -1.31 -3.50
CA ASP A 88 11.20 -1.57 -2.90
C ASP A 88 11.54 -3.07 -2.74
N TYR A 89 10.66 -3.95 -3.21
CA TYR A 89 10.79 -5.41 -3.15
C TYR A 89 10.81 -5.99 -1.73
N SER A 90 10.29 -5.26 -0.73
CA SER A 90 10.15 -5.80 0.63
C SER A 90 8.94 -6.73 0.80
N ASP A 91 7.88 -6.50 0.07
CA ASP A 91 6.77 -7.44 -0.06
C ASP A 91 7.11 -8.56 -1.04
N TYR A 92 6.34 -9.66 -1.00
CA TYR A 92 6.40 -10.77 -1.93
C TYR A 92 5.24 -10.65 -2.95
N PRO A 93 5.48 -10.08 -4.15
CA PRO A 93 4.40 -9.81 -5.12
C PRO A 93 3.62 -11.05 -5.54
N GLU A 94 4.26 -12.22 -5.55
CA GLU A 94 3.64 -13.52 -5.84
C GLU A 94 2.54 -13.90 -4.85
N GLU A 95 2.54 -13.32 -3.64
CA GLU A 95 1.47 -13.53 -2.65
C GLU A 95 0.20 -12.72 -2.95
N LEU A 96 0.19 -11.90 -4.02
CA LEU A 96 -0.99 -11.16 -4.46
C LEU A 96 -2.22 -12.05 -4.55
N THR A 97 -2.06 -13.29 -5.02
CA THR A 97 -3.16 -14.25 -5.11
C THR A 97 -3.81 -14.56 -3.77
N LYS A 98 -3.01 -14.62 -2.67
CA LYS A 98 -3.53 -14.82 -1.32
C LYS A 98 -4.31 -13.59 -0.84
N ILE A 99 -3.83 -12.38 -1.17
CA ILE A 99 -4.45 -11.10 -0.77
C ILE A 99 -5.81 -10.90 -1.44
N ILE A 100 -5.95 -11.23 -2.72
CA ILE A 100 -7.22 -11.01 -3.44
C ILE A 100 -8.23 -12.14 -3.23
N GLN A 101 -7.80 -13.33 -2.80
CA GLN A 101 -8.67 -14.50 -2.66
C GLN A 101 -9.89 -14.24 -1.75
N PRO A 102 -9.79 -13.57 -0.58
CA PRO A 102 -10.97 -13.27 0.24
C PRO A 102 -11.95 -12.31 -0.44
N ILE A 103 -11.46 -11.39 -1.29
CA ILE A 103 -12.33 -10.50 -2.06
C ILE A 103 -13.16 -11.31 -3.07
N ILE A 104 -12.49 -12.25 -3.77
CA ILE A 104 -13.12 -13.04 -4.84
C ILE A 104 -14.06 -14.12 -4.28
N LYS A 105 -13.63 -14.85 -3.23
CA LYS A 105 -14.37 -16.01 -2.72
C LYS A 105 -15.36 -15.67 -1.61
N ASP A 106 -14.93 -14.80 -0.68
CA ASP A 106 -15.70 -14.50 0.54
C ASP A 106 -16.42 -13.15 0.44
N ASN A 107 -16.34 -12.49 -0.72
CA ASN A 107 -16.93 -11.17 -0.98
C ASN A 107 -16.47 -10.05 -0.03
N ILE A 108 -15.29 -10.20 0.59
CA ILE A 108 -14.67 -9.18 1.46
C ILE A 108 -14.39 -7.91 0.64
N ASP A 109 -14.52 -6.73 1.25
CA ASP A 109 -14.34 -5.46 0.56
C ASP A 109 -12.87 -5.01 0.54
N PHE A 110 -12.12 -5.28 1.62
CA PHE A 110 -10.75 -4.82 1.81
C PHE A 110 -9.88 -5.88 2.48
N VAL A 111 -8.66 -6.08 1.98
CA VAL A 111 -7.68 -7.03 2.54
C VAL A 111 -6.32 -6.35 2.69
N VAL A 112 -5.66 -6.60 3.82
CA VAL A 112 -4.29 -6.14 4.11
C VAL A 112 -3.38 -7.35 4.30
N GLY A 113 -2.20 -7.31 3.71
CA GLY A 113 -1.10 -8.21 4.03
C GLY A 113 -0.48 -7.81 5.37
N ALA A 114 -0.63 -8.66 6.37
CA ALA A 114 -0.07 -8.45 7.71
C ALA A 114 1.34 -9.03 7.79
N ARG A 115 2.33 -8.17 8.07
CA ARG A 115 3.74 -8.53 8.23
C ARG A 115 3.98 -9.12 9.62
N VAL A 116 3.48 -10.32 9.84
CA VAL A 116 3.60 -11.01 11.15
C VAL A 116 5.06 -11.38 11.45
N LYS A 117 5.42 -11.42 12.74
CA LYS A 117 6.81 -11.63 13.20
C LYS A 117 7.42 -12.92 12.63
N GLU A 118 6.64 -13.96 12.53
CA GLU A 118 7.05 -15.30 12.10
C GLU A 118 7.41 -15.40 10.61
N LEU A 119 6.91 -14.46 9.81
CA LEU A 119 7.09 -14.43 8.35
C LEU A 119 7.98 -13.25 7.88
N ARG A 120 8.53 -12.48 8.83
CA ARG A 120 9.45 -11.38 8.52
C ARG A 120 10.89 -11.85 8.59
N GLU A 121 11.70 -11.46 7.61
CA GLU A 121 13.15 -11.54 7.73
C GLU A 121 13.65 -10.67 8.87
N GLU A 122 14.69 -11.11 9.53
CA GLU A 122 15.35 -10.32 10.57
C GLU A 122 15.86 -8.99 10.00
N GLY A 123 15.58 -7.89 10.71
CA GLY A 123 15.97 -6.54 10.28
C GLY A 123 15.05 -5.90 9.22
N SER A 124 14.07 -6.61 8.65
CA SER A 124 13.17 -6.06 7.63
C SER A 124 12.28 -4.92 8.12
N MET A 125 12.02 -4.86 9.42
CA MET A 125 11.37 -3.73 10.09
C MET A 125 12.24 -3.21 11.23
N THR A 126 12.44 -1.90 11.30
CA THR A 126 13.18 -1.24 12.39
C THR A 126 12.35 -1.20 13.68
N GLY A 127 13.03 -1.09 14.83
CA GLY A 127 12.36 -0.95 16.13
C GLY A 127 11.30 0.18 16.16
N PRO A 128 11.61 1.40 15.69
CA PRO A 128 10.62 2.48 15.57
C PRO A 128 9.40 2.14 14.69
N GLN A 129 9.60 1.40 13.60
CA GLN A 129 8.47 0.96 12.76
C GLN A 129 7.58 -0.04 13.49
N ILE A 130 8.16 -1.01 14.18
CA ILE A 130 7.42 -2.00 14.97
C ILE A 130 6.62 -1.31 16.08
N PHE A 131 7.26 -0.40 16.81
CA PHE A 131 6.59 0.37 17.89
C PHE A 131 5.48 1.27 17.32
N GLY A 132 5.74 2.02 16.26
CA GLY A 132 4.76 2.89 15.63
C GLY A 132 3.54 2.14 15.09
N ASN A 133 3.78 0.97 14.48
CA ASN A 133 2.73 0.09 14.01
C ASN A 133 1.87 -0.44 15.16
N TRP A 134 2.51 -0.96 16.22
CA TRP A 134 1.82 -1.41 17.42
C TRP A 134 0.99 -0.32 18.09
N LEU A 135 1.55 0.89 18.24
CA LEU A 135 0.84 2.02 18.84
C LEU A 135 -0.39 2.41 18.00
N ALA A 136 -0.22 2.54 16.70
CA ALA A 136 -1.30 2.92 15.79
C ALA A 136 -2.44 1.88 15.81
N THR A 137 -2.13 0.61 15.67
CA THR A 137 -3.13 -0.47 15.68
C THR A 137 -3.81 -0.61 17.05
N SER A 138 -3.08 -0.39 18.16
CA SER A 138 -3.65 -0.38 19.51
C SER A 138 -4.65 0.77 19.70
N LEU A 139 -4.34 1.97 19.21
CA LEU A 139 -5.27 3.11 19.22
C LEU A 139 -6.48 2.85 18.32
N MET A 140 -6.28 2.27 17.14
CA MET A 140 -7.39 1.88 16.28
C MET A 140 -8.29 0.83 16.93
N LYS A 141 -7.73 -0.12 17.66
CA LYS A 141 -8.49 -1.07 18.48
C LYS A 141 -9.30 -0.36 19.55
N LEU A 142 -8.70 0.59 20.27
CA LEU A 142 -9.36 1.35 21.34
C LEU A 142 -10.53 2.19 20.83
N PHE A 143 -10.32 2.97 19.77
CA PHE A 143 -11.30 3.95 19.29
C PHE A 143 -12.31 3.39 18.29
N PHE A 144 -11.96 2.34 17.55
CA PHE A 144 -12.78 1.83 16.45
C PHE A 144 -13.12 0.34 16.57
N SER A 145 -12.74 -0.32 17.68
CA SER A 145 -12.89 -1.78 17.84
C SER A 145 -12.25 -2.57 16.69
N SER A 146 -11.15 -2.03 16.15
CA SER A 146 -10.43 -2.61 15.02
C SER A 146 -9.74 -3.91 15.40
N THR A 147 -9.70 -4.86 14.46
CA THR A 147 -8.90 -6.08 14.56
C THR A 147 -7.61 -6.02 13.76
N PHE A 148 -7.30 -4.88 13.11
CA PHE A 148 -6.05 -4.71 12.39
C PHE A 148 -4.84 -4.81 13.33
N THR A 149 -3.83 -5.56 12.90
CA THR A 149 -2.55 -5.75 13.60
C THR A 149 -1.39 -5.08 12.86
N ASP A 150 -1.58 -4.74 11.57
CA ASP A 150 -0.56 -4.12 10.74
C ASP A 150 -1.13 -2.99 9.84
N LEU A 151 -0.30 -1.98 9.59
CA LEU A 151 -0.54 -0.90 8.62
C LEU A 151 0.10 -1.22 7.26
N GLY A 152 0.29 -2.49 6.92
CA GLY A 152 1.02 -2.97 5.76
C GLY A 152 0.66 -2.25 4.46
N PRO A 153 1.65 -1.97 3.58
CA PRO A 153 1.40 -1.34 2.29
C PRO A 153 0.72 -2.28 1.31
N PHE A 154 1.00 -3.58 1.39
CA PHE A 154 0.42 -4.59 0.51
C PHE A 154 -1.05 -4.80 0.84
N ARG A 155 -1.93 -4.30 0.00
CA ARG A 155 -3.37 -4.32 0.24
C ARG A 155 -4.18 -4.39 -1.04
N ALA A 156 -5.37 -4.97 -0.95
CA ALA A 156 -6.33 -5.06 -2.03
C ALA A 156 -7.70 -4.55 -1.60
N ILE A 157 -8.42 -3.92 -2.51
CA ILE A 157 -9.76 -3.38 -2.25
C ILE A 157 -10.61 -3.49 -3.51
N LYS A 158 -11.91 -3.76 -3.35
CA LYS A 158 -12.87 -3.62 -4.45
C LYS A 158 -12.84 -2.19 -5.00
N TYR A 159 -12.81 -2.05 -6.31
CA TYR A 159 -12.67 -0.75 -6.93
C TYR A 159 -13.80 0.24 -6.57
N ASN A 160 -15.05 -0.22 -6.57
CA ASN A 160 -16.17 0.62 -6.15
C ASN A 160 -16.02 1.11 -4.70
N LYS A 161 -15.53 0.25 -3.80
CA LYS A 161 -15.28 0.62 -2.40
C LYS A 161 -14.12 1.60 -2.25
N LEU A 162 -13.06 1.44 -3.06
CA LEU A 162 -11.97 2.41 -3.10
C LEU A 162 -12.46 3.81 -3.47
N LEU A 163 -13.39 3.94 -4.42
CA LEU A 163 -13.98 5.22 -4.78
C LEU A 163 -14.82 5.80 -3.63
N GLU A 164 -15.64 4.98 -2.96
CA GLU A 164 -16.45 5.39 -1.82
C GLU A 164 -15.59 5.90 -0.65
N LEU A 165 -14.37 5.38 -0.46
CA LEU A 165 -13.45 5.84 0.59
C LEU A 165 -13.05 7.31 0.42
N ASN A 166 -13.06 7.86 -0.80
CA ASN A 166 -12.68 9.24 -1.08
C ASN A 166 -11.35 9.63 -0.42
N MET A 167 -10.26 8.96 -0.80
CA MET A 167 -8.94 9.11 -0.20
C MET A 167 -8.38 10.53 -0.37
N GLU A 168 -7.78 11.09 0.70
CA GLU A 168 -7.36 12.49 0.75
C GLU A 168 -5.87 12.67 1.09
N ASP A 169 -5.27 11.73 1.87
CA ASP A 169 -3.89 11.90 2.33
C ASP A 169 -2.92 11.87 1.15
N LYS A 170 -2.04 12.84 1.15
CA LYS A 170 -1.06 13.07 0.08
C LYS A 170 0.34 12.56 0.43
N THR A 171 0.54 12.11 1.67
CA THR A 171 1.87 11.79 2.20
C THR A 171 1.91 10.46 2.95
N TYR A 172 2.34 10.48 4.20
CA TYR A 172 2.61 9.28 5.02
C TYR A 172 1.37 8.69 5.71
N GLY A 173 0.25 9.40 5.69
CA GLY A 173 -0.99 8.95 6.32
C GLY A 173 -1.86 8.05 5.44
N TRP A 174 -1.48 7.81 4.19
CA TRP A 174 -2.27 7.06 3.21
C TRP A 174 -2.74 5.71 3.73
N THR A 175 -1.83 4.90 4.28
CA THR A 175 -2.15 3.54 4.73
C THR A 175 -3.13 3.54 5.90
N VAL A 176 -2.88 4.38 6.91
CA VAL A 176 -3.78 4.49 8.07
C VAL A 176 -5.12 5.14 7.70
N GLU A 177 -5.13 6.15 6.83
CA GLU A 177 -6.37 6.77 6.35
C GLU A 177 -7.30 5.74 5.73
N MET A 178 -6.78 4.87 4.84
CA MET A 178 -7.58 3.85 4.19
C MET A 178 -8.22 2.91 5.21
N GLN A 179 -7.45 2.40 6.19
CA GLN A 179 -7.98 1.51 7.21
C GLN A 179 -9.00 2.20 8.12
N LEU A 180 -8.77 3.46 8.51
CA LEU A 180 -9.73 4.24 9.29
C LEU A 180 -11.06 4.46 8.54
N LYS A 181 -10.98 4.77 7.25
CA LYS A 181 -12.17 4.93 6.40
C LYS A 181 -12.92 3.62 6.20
N VAL A 182 -12.21 2.51 6.02
CA VAL A 182 -12.79 1.15 6.00
C VAL A 182 -13.58 0.87 7.28
N LEU A 183 -12.99 1.16 8.45
CA LEU A 183 -13.65 0.97 9.75
C LEU A 183 -14.88 1.88 9.91
N LYS A 184 -14.76 3.16 9.55
CA LYS A 184 -15.87 4.12 9.67
C LYS A 184 -17.04 3.80 8.75
N GLN A 185 -16.76 3.33 7.55
CA GLN A 185 -17.79 2.92 6.59
C GLN A 185 -18.29 1.49 6.83
N LYS A 186 -17.77 0.81 7.88
CA LYS A 186 -18.13 -0.57 8.24
C LYS A 186 -17.98 -1.55 7.07
N LEU A 187 -16.96 -1.34 6.23
CA LEU A 187 -16.66 -2.28 5.16
C LEU A 187 -16.14 -3.59 5.76
N SER A 188 -16.44 -4.70 5.09
CA SER A 188 -15.86 -5.99 5.46
C SER A 188 -14.37 -6.01 5.14
N TYR A 189 -13.54 -6.48 6.09
CA TYR A 189 -12.10 -6.52 5.91
C TYR A 189 -11.47 -7.78 6.51
N LYS A 190 -10.28 -8.12 6.02
CA LYS A 190 -9.49 -9.25 6.50
C LYS A 190 -8.00 -8.92 6.47
N GLU A 191 -7.24 -9.47 7.41
CA GLU A 191 -5.78 -9.51 7.33
C GLU A 191 -5.33 -10.90 6.90
N ILE A 192 -4.31 -10.95 6.05
CA ILE A 192 -3.67 -12.18 5.59
C ILE A 192 -2.19 -12.11 5.96
N PRO A 193 -1.65 -13.05 6.75
CA PRO A 193 -0.22 -13.11 7.02
C PRO A 193 0.57 -13.24 5.72
N VAL A 194 1.56 -12.38 5.53
CA VAL A 194 2.43 -12.36 4.36
C VAL A 194 3.90 -12.39 4.76
N ASN A 195 4.72 -12.95 3.89
CA ASN A 195 6.17 -12.87 4.02
C ASN A 195 6.62 -11.41 3.81
N TYR A 196 7.70 -11.03 4.49
CA TYR A 196 8.26 -9.70 4.37
C TYR A 196 9.79 -9.77 4.49
N ARG A 197 10.48 -9.27 3.47
CA ARG A 197 11.95 -9.35 3.37
C ARG A 197 12.61 -7.99 3.57
N ASN A 198 13.93 -8.01 3.71
CA ASN A 198 14.70 -6.79 3.66
C ASN A 198 14.56 -6.14 2.28
N ARG A 199 14.27 -4.85 2.26
CA ARG A 199 14.13 -4.08 1.01
C ARG A 199 15.44 -4.01 0.24
N ILE A 200 15.35 -3.86 -1.06
CA ILE A 200 16.46 -3.44 -1.89
C ILE A 200 16.61 -1.92 -1.76
N GLY A 201 17.81 -1.45 -1.40
CA GLY A 201 18.06 -0.03 -1.20
C GLY A 201 17.76 0.50 0.20
N VAL A 202 17.62 1.81 0.32
CA VAL A 202 17.46 2.51 1.62
C VAL A 202 16.07 3.11 1.76
N SER A 203 15.43 2.92 2.94
CA SER A 203 14.13 3.51 3.22
C SER A 203 14.20 5.04 3.16
N LYS A 204 13.35 5.63 2.34
CA LYS A 204 13.25 7.10 2.15
C LYS A 204 12.45 7.78 3.27
N VAL A 205 11.67 7.02 4.01
CA VAL A 205 10.82 7.51 5.12
C VAL A 205 11.39 7.10 6.46
N SER A 206 11.41 5.81 6.75
CA SER A 206 11.85 5.25 8.03
C SER A 206 13.38 5.11 8.16
N GLY A 207 14.12 5.31 7.07
CA GLY A 207 15.58 5.37 7.08
C GLY A 207 16.15 6.63 7.73
N THR A 208 15.31 7.63 8.06
CA THR A 208 15.72 8.84 8.76
C THR A 208 14.87 9.04 10.01
N VAL A 209 15.49 9.49 11.12
CA VAL A 209 14.79 9.81 12.38
C VAL A 209 13.68 10.84 12.13
N LYS A 210 13.97 11.87 11.34
CA LYS A 210 13.01 12.92 10.98
C LYS A 210 11.80 12.36 10.24
N GLY A 211 12.03 11.50 9.24
CA GLY A 211 10.95 10.87 8.47
C GLY A 211 10.07 9.96 9.32
N ALA A 212 10.67 9.17 10.23
CA ALA A 212 9.94 8.31 11.16
C ALA A 212 9.04 9.12 12.12
N ILE A 213 9.54 10.24 12.66
CA ILE A 213 8.75 11.13 13.52
C ILE A 213 7.58 11.75 12.76
N PHE A 214 7.82 12.31 11.58
CA PHE A 214 6.74 12.92 10.77
C PHE A 214 5.67 11.90 10.37
N ALA A 215 6.08 10.70 9.99
CA ALA A 215 5.13 9.62 9.69
C ALA A 215 4.30 9.25 10.94
N GLY A 216 4.94 9.10 12.09
CA GLY A 216 4.26 8.81 13.36
C GLY A 216 3.25 9.90 13.74
N VAL A 217 3.65 11.17 13.73
CA VAL A 217 2.76 12.32 14.01
C VAL A 217 1.57 12.34 13.05
N LYS A 218 1.81 12.09 11.76
CA LYS A 218 0.75 12.09 10.75
C LYS A 218 -0.25 10.95 10.97
N ILE A 219 0.24 9.75 11.28
CA ILE A 219 -0.58 8.58 11.58
C ILE A 219 -1.47 8.85 12.80
N LEU A 220 -0.88 9.37 13.89
CA LEU A 220 -1.63 9.71 15.11
C LEU A 220 -2.67 10.82 14.85
N ALA A 221 -2.31 11.85 14.09
CA ALA A 221 -3.23 12.91 13.71
C ALA A 221 -4.46 12.37 12.95
N TRP A 222 -4.27 11.43 12.04
CA TRP A 222 -5.39 10.77 11.34
C TRP A 222 -6.27 9.97 12.28
N ILE A 223 -5.68 9.16 13.19
CA ILE A 223 -6.44 8.36 14.16
C ILE A 223 -7.32 9.29 15.01
N PHE A 224 -6.74 10.34 15.58
CA PHE A 224 -7.51 11.32 16.40
C PHE A 224 -8.54 12.08 15.59
N LYS A 225 -8.20 12.56 14.38
CA LYS A 225 -9.18 13.22 13.49
C LYS A 225 -10.44 12.38 13.28
N TYR A 226 -10.29 11.06 13.11
CA TYR A 226 -11.41 10.16 12.89
C TYR A 226 -12.08 9.64 14.17
N SER A 227 -11.41 9.70 15.31
CA SER A 227 -11.99 9.29 16.60
C SER A 227 -13.05 10.25 17.12
N PHE A 228 -12.96 11.53 16.75
CA PHE A 228 -13.85 12.59 17.23
C PHE A 228 -14.83 13.13 16.17
N LYS A 229 -14.87 12.54 14.99
CA LYS A 229 -15.85 12.77 13.93
C LYS A 229 -16.85 11.62 13.88
#